data_018d1e8c52f4ca6433de92cf8a3cb6fa
#
_entry.id   018d1e8c52f4ca6433de92cf8a3cb6fa
#
_cell.length_a   1.000
_cell.length_b   1.000
_cell.length_c   1.000
_cell.angle_alpha   90.00
_cell.angle_beta   90.00
_cell.angle_gamma   90.00
#
_symmetry.space_group_name_H-M   'P 1'
#
loop_
_entity.id
_entity.type
_entity.pdbx_description
1 polymer ?
#
loop_
_entity_poly.entity_id
_entity_poly.type
_entity_poly.pdbx_seq_one_letter_code
_entity_poly.pdbx_strand_id
1 'polypeptide(L)'
;MGFIIHLIKRAVLINKVRKIDTAEKYFDYVDSCKYEESPLSVGDIGKLKETSYKNIFQNFGEYDELLEKYNLKQVAGNGNDFEKAFAVMQLLTDNTMYNGQQLHLLPDDTIKILDFSFGKPFKYAINCRDKAIVLTDLLIALGIRAYPIALVDEKRWGNHFVVHVYCKACNKWAMLDPSFNACFTDESGNLLNVYELRNLFLDNKMPVIKGYNFNGTEKCKNSYIHYFIKQCLTNISTWKDNSMDCRTEPRKWSKKKAFDYKLPPLEDI
;
A
#
# COMPACT_ATOMS: atom_id res chain seq x y z
N MET A 1 -9.42 -19.82 -28.02
CA MET A 1 -10.65 -19.24 -27.43
C MET A 1 -10.38 -18.46 -26.14
N GLY A 2 -9.59 -18.95 -25.17
CA GLY A 2 -9.29 -18.27 -23.91
C GLY A 2 -8.62 -16.90 -24.04
N PHE A 3 -7.71 -16.70 -25.00
CA PHE A 3 -6.99 -15.44 -25.21
C PHE A 3 -7.91 -14.30 -25.67
N ILE A 4 -8.85 -14.59 -26.57
CA ILE A 4 -9.81 -13.59 -27.08
C ILE A 4 -10.77 -13.17 -25.96
N ILE A 5 -11.25 -14.12 -25.14
CA ILE A 5 -12.11 -13.82 -23.99
C ILE A 5 -11.37 -12.93 -22.96
N HIS A 6 -10.07 -13.17 -22.77
CA HIS A 6 -9.25 -12.33 -21.88
C HIS A 6 -9.09 -10.91 -22.41
N LEU A 7 -8.86 -10.75 -23.72
CA LEU A 7 -8.76 -9.42 -24.37
C LEU A 7 -10.09 -8.66 -24.29
N ILE A 8 -11.22 -9.34 -24.52
CA ILE A 8 -12.55 -8.72 -24.42
C ILE A 8 -12.84 -8.30 -22.97
N LYS A 9 -12.57 -9.15 -21.97
CA LYS A 9 -12.72 -8.80 -20.56
C LYS A 9 -11.85 -7.59 -20.19
N ARG A 10 -10.61 -7.54 -20.68
CA ARG A 10 -9.70 -6.42 -20.46
C ARG A 10 -10.17 -5.14 -21.12
N ALA A 11 -10.68 -5.20 -22.36
CA ALA A 11 -11.25 -4.05 -23.07
C ALA A 11 -12.52 -3.52 -22.39
N VAL A 12 -13.39 -4.41 -21.89
CA VAL A 12 -14.58 -4.04 -21.12
C VAL A 12 -14.18 -3.40 -19.78
N LEU A 13 -13.18 -3.93 -19.11
CA LEU A 13 -12.65 -3.37 -17.86
C LEU A 13 -12.05 -1.95 -18.11
N ILE A 14 -11.24 -1.80 -19.15
CA ILE A 14 -10.66 -0.50 -19.54
C ILE A 14 -11.76 0.52 -19.84
N ASN A 15 -12.84 0.11 -20.54
CA ASN A 15 -13.96 1.00 -20.83
C ASN A 15 -14.77 1.37 -19.57
N LYS A 16 -14.89 0.49 -18.57
CA LYS A 16 -15.50 0.81 -17.27
C LYS A 16 -14.62 1.77 -16.47
N VAL A 17 -13.31 1.53 -16.45
CA VAL A 17 -12.32 2.38 -15.75
C VAL A 17 -12.31 3.81 -16.31
N ARG A 18 -12.41 3.99 -17.63
CA ARG A 18 -12.48 5.32 -18.27
C ARG A 18 -13.72 6.15 -17.90
N LYS A 19 -14.73 5.53 -17.29
CA LYS A 19 -15.95 6.23 -16.81
C LYS A 19 -15.85 6.69 -15.37
N ILE A 20 -14.82 6.29 -14.63
CA ILE A 20 -14.59 6.68 -13.23
C ILE A 20 -13.69 7.92 -13.24
N ASP A 21 -14.29 9.07 -13.42
CA ASP A 21 -13.63 10.37 -13.56
C ASP A 21 -13.85 11.31 -12.36
N THR A 22 -14.68 10.88 -11.40
CA THR A 22 -14.94 11.59 -10.13
C THR A 22 -14.78 10.68 -8.93
N ALA A 23 -14.54 11.27 -7.76
CA ALA A 23 -14.44 10.53 -6.50
C ALA A 23 -15.77 9.82 -6.15
N GLU A 24 -16.92 10.45 -6.41
CA GLU A 24 -18.25 9.89 -6.16
C GLU A 24 -18.46 8.60 -6.96
N LYS A 25 -18.15 8.61 -8.26
CA LYS A 25 -18.25 7.40 -9.09
C LYS A 25 -17.28 6.30 -8.61
N TYR A 26 -16.15 6.68 -8.04
CA TYR A 26 -15.22 5.71 -7.48
C TYR A 26 -15.73 5.13 -6.16
N PHE A 27 -16.38 5.93 -5.31
CA PHE A 27 -17.05 5.42 -4.11
C PHE A 27 -18.15 4.42 -4.46
N ASP A 28 -19.02 4.74 -5.44
CA ASP A 28 -20.07 3.84 -5.91
C ASP A 28 -19.47 2.53 -6.47
N TYR A 29 -18.37 2.64 -7.21
CA TYR A 29 -17.66 1.45 -7.69
C TYR A 29 -17.14 0.59 -6.53
N VAL A 30 -16.48 1.18 -5.54
CA VAL A 30 -15.95 0.45 -4.38
C VAL A 30 -17.07 -0.21 -3.58
N ASP A 31 -18.17 0.48 -3.35
CA ASP A 31 -19.33 -0.08 -2.64
C ASP A 31 -20.03 -1.19 -3.43
N SER A 32 -19.91 -1.19 -4.76
CA SER A 32 -20.41 -2.28 -5.61
C SER A 32 -19.52 -3.51 -5.64
N CYS A 33 -18.30 -3.42 -5.11
CA CYS A 33 -17.37 -4.56 -5.07
C CYS A 33 -17.90 -5.64 -4.11
N LYS A 34 -18.16 -6.83 -4.67
CA LYS A 34 -18.58 -7.98 -3.88
C LYS A 34 -17.40 -8.54 -3.11
N TYR A 35 -17.58 -8.78 -1.83
CA TYR A 35 -16.63 -9.44 -0.96
C TYR A 35 -17.31 -10.57 -0.17
N GLU A 36 -16.50 -11.55 0.24
CA GLU A 36 -16.95 -12.64 1.09
C GLU A 36 -16.71 -12.26 2.55
N GLU A 37 -17.76 -12.31 3.37
CA GLU A 37 -17.63 -12.10 4.82
C GLU A 37 -17.10 -13.34 5.56
N SER A 38 -17.08 -14.49 4.86
CA SER A 38 -16.55 -15.74 5.40
C SER A 38 -15.13 -15.60 5.97
N PRO A 39 -14.75 -16.40 6.95
CA PRO A 39 -13.39 -16.43 7.47
C PRO A 39 -12.35 -16.61 6.38
N LEU A 40 -11.18 -16.02 6.57
CA LEU A 40 -10.04 -16.27 5.69
C LEU A 40 -9.63 -17.74 5.81
N SER A 41 -9.58 -18.50 4.71
CA SER A 41 -9.24 -19.92 4.76
C SER A 41 -7.72 -20.13 4.78
N VAL A 42 -7.26 -21.05 5.64
CA VAL A 42 -5.83 -21.41 5.78
C VAL A 42 -5.31 -22.21 4.59
N GLY A 43 -6.20 -22.86 3.84
CA GLY A 43 -5.84 -23.84 2.79
C GLY A 43 -5.12 -23.29 1.55
N ASP A 44 -5.19 -21.99 1.33
CA ASP A 44 -4.65 -21.33 0.13
C ASP A 44 -3.32 -20.59 0.38
N ILE A 45 -2.71 -20.80 1.54
CA ILE A 45 -1.47 -20.14 1.91
C ILE A 45 -0.29 -20.94 1.35
N GLY A 46 0.25 -20.52 0.22
CA GLY A 46 1.53 -21.03 -0.27
C GLY A 46 2.60 -20.95 0.82
N LYS A 47 3.51 -21.92 0.86
CA LYS A 47 4.62 -21.91 1.82
C LYS A 47 5.39 -20.60 1.66
N LEU A 48 5.40 -19.79 2.71
CA LEU A 48 6.18 -18.55 2.77
C LEU A 48 7.66 -18.91 2.61
N LYS A 49 8.28 -18.41 1.55
CA LYS A 49 9.73 -18.52 1.38
C LYS A 49 10.42 -17.42 2.16
N GLU A 50 11.47 -17.78 2.88
CA GLU A 50 12.33 -16.78 3.51
C GLU A 50 13.02 -15.96 2.42
N THR A 51 12.85 -14.65 2.49
CA THR A 51 13.61 -13.71 1.66
C THR A 51 14.26 -12.70 2.58
N SER A 52 15.55 -12.54 2.46
CA SER A 52 16.26 -11.45 3.12
C SER A 52 15.90 -10.14 2.41
N TYR A 53 15.14 -9.27 3.05
CA TYR A 53 14.96 -7.90 2.59
C TYR A 53 16.18 -7.09 3.02
N LYS A 54 16.92 -6.55 2.05
CA LYS A 54 18.01 -5.62 2.33
C LYS A 54 17.47 -4.20 2.31
N ASN A 55 17.46 -3.57 3.45
CA ASN A 55 17.17 -2.15 3.55
C ASN A 55 18.43 -1.36 3.20
N ILE A 56 18.54 -0.94 1.93
CA ILE A 56 19.66 -0.16 1.45
C ILE A 56 19.34 1.30 1.73
N PHE A 57 19.83 1.83 2.86
CA PHE A 57 19.84 3.26 3.11
C PHE A 57 20.86 3.90 2.17
N GLN A 58 20.40 4.43 1.07
CA GLN A 58 21.23 5.22 0.18
C GLN A 58 20.85 6.68 0.38
N ASN A 59 21.81 7.52 0.78
CA ASN A 59 21.69 8.96 0.75
C ASN A 59 21.79 9.42 -0.72
N PHE A 60 20.68 9.39 -1.44
CA PHE A 60 20.60 10.01 -2.75
C PHE A 60 20.18 11.47 -2.59
N GLY A 61 20.77 12.38 -3.37
CA GLY A 61 20.41 13.81 -3.36
C GLY A 61 18.92 14.08 -3.59
N GLU A 62 18.20 13.12 -4.13
CA GLU A 62 16.75 13.15 -4.33
C GLU A 62 15.95 12.99 -3.04
N TYR A 63 16.47 12.32 -2.03
CA TYR A 63 15.85 12.31 -0.70
C TYR A 63 15.98 13.66 -0.02
N ASP A 64 17.07 14.39 -0.27
CA ASP A 64 17.23 15.76 0.21
C ASP A 64 16.19 16.69 -0.47
N GLU A 65 15.94 16.53 -1.78
CA GLU A 65 14.88 17.26 -2.48
C GLU A 65 13.49 16.95 -1.88
N LEU A 66 13.18 15.68 -1.56
CA LEU A 66 11.91 15.32 -0.91
C LEU A 66 11.77 15.94 0.48
N LEU A 67 12.86 15.93 1.28
CA LEU A 67 12.86 16.52 2.61
C LEU A 67 12.55 18.01 2.57
N GLU A 68 13.17 18.75 1.64
CA GLU A 68 13.02 20.19 1.51
C GLU A 68 11.67 20.57 0.88
N LYS A 69 11.35 19.99 -0.31
CA LYS A 69 10.17 20.35 -1.10
C LYS A 69 8.85 20.14 -0.35
N TYR A 70 8.77 19.08 0.47
CA TYR A 70 7.57 18.75 1.25
C TYR A 70 7.69 19.07 2.73
N ASN A 71 8.78 19.72 3.14
CA ASN A 71 9.06 20.11 4.54
C ASN A 71 8.86 18.93 5.52
N LEU A 72 9.36 17.75 5.12
CA LEU A 72 9.03 16.48 5.78
C LEU A 72 9.44 16.45 7.25
N LYS A 73 10.56 17.09 7.64
CA LYS A 73 11.00 17.14 9.04
C LYS A 73 10.00 17.86 9.94
N GLN A 74 9.41 18.95 9.45
CA GLN A 74 8.37 19.69 10.18
C GLN A 74 7.07 18.90 10.24
N VAL A 75 6.66 18.28 9.12
CA VAL A 75 5.44 17.44 9.04
C VAL A 75 5.55 16.25 9.98
N ALA A 76 6.68 15.55 9.98
CA ALA A 76 6.93 14.41 10.84
C ALA A 76 6.90 14.76 12.34
N GLY A 77 7.30 16.00 12.71
CA GLY A 77 7.34 16.43 14.11
C GLY A 77 8.38 15.67 14.95
N ASN A 78 8.16 15.66 16.28
CA ASN A 78 9.10 15.11 17.25
C ASN A 78 8.67 13.76 17.86
N GLY A 79 7.64 13.12 17.34
CA GLY A 79 7.13 11.83 17.81
C GLY A 79 8.10 10.66 17.58
N ASN A 80 7.67 9.46 17.96
CA ASN A 80 8.38 8.22 17.60
C ASN A 80 8.28 7.92 16.10
N ASP A 81 9.01 6.91 15.62
CA ASP A 81 9.06 6.59 14.17
C ASP A 81 7.68 6.30 13.57
N PHE A 82 6.77 5.67 14.33
CA PHE A 82 5.42 5.38 13.86
C PHE A 82 4.57 6.66 13.77
N GLU A 83 4.62 7.52 14.78
CA GLU A 83 3.89 8.80 14.79
C GLU A 83 4.34 9.71 13.65
N LYS A 84 5.66 9.78 13.41
CA LYS A 84 6.23 10.48 12.26
C LYS A 84 5.75 9.91 10.95
N ALA A 85 5.79 8.58 10.81
CA ALA A 85 5.35 7.89 9.60
C ALA A 85 3.85 8.11 9.34
N PHE A 86 3.04 8.10 10.39
CA PHE A 86 1.61 8.36 10.29
C PHE A 86 1.33 9.81 9.85
N ALA A 87 2.04 10.79 10.39
CA ALA A 87 1.91 12.19 9.99
C ALA A 87 2.28 12.40 8.50
N VAL A 88 3.36 11.76 8.03
CA VAL A 88 3.76 11.80 6.61
C VAL A 88 2.75 11.09 5.71
N MET A 89 2.19 9.96 6.16
CA MET A 89 1.11 9.28 5.44
C MET A 89 -0.12 10.19 5.32
N GLN A 90 -0.48 10.90 6.37
CA GLN A 90 -1.59 11.85 6.36
C GLN A 90 -1.33 12.99 5.37
N LEU A 91 -0.14 13.62 5.39
CA LEU A 91 0.25 14.61 4.38
C LEU A 91 0.03 14.08 2.95
N LEU A 92 0.51 12.85 2.67
CA LEU A 92 0.37 12.24 1.35
C LEU A 92 -1.11 12.03 1.00
N THR A 93 -1.90 11.51 1.94
CA THR A 93 -3.31 11.18 1.69
C THR A 93 -4.16 12.43 1.49
N ASP A 94 -3.93 13.48 2.26
CA ASP A 94 -4.66 14.74 2.18
C ASP A 94 -4.36 15.51 0.88
N ASN A 95 -3.19 15.27 0.28
CA ASN A 95 -2.75 15.98 -0.92
C ASN A 95 -2.75 15.11 -2.19
N THR A 96 -3.13 13.83 -2.12
CA THR A 96 -3.21 12.97 -3.32
C THR A 96 -4.48 12.13 -3.30
N MET A 97 -5.25 12.16 -4.38
CA MET A 97 -6.43 11.33 -4.51
C MET A 97 -6.05 9.88 -4.86
N TYR A 98 -6.84 8.92 -4.36
CA TYR A 98 -6.68 7.51 -4.65
C TYR A 98 -7.72 7.02 -5.65
N ASN A 99 -7.27 6.30 -6.68
CA ASN A 99 -8.10 5.53 -7.61
C ASN A 99 -7.41 4.21 -7.97
N GLY A 100 -7.83 3.11 -7.35
CA GLY A 100 -7.28 1.77 -7.59
C GLY A 100 -7.50 1.24 -9.01
N GLN A 101 -8.37 1.88 -9.80
CA GLN A 101 -8.59 1.56 -11.21
C GLN A 101 -7.68 2.37 -12.16
N GLN A 102 -6.92 3.31 -11.62
CA GLN A 102 -5.96 4.07 -12.41
C GLN A 102 -4.85 3.15 -12.92
N LEU A 103 -4.63 3.17 -14.23
CA LEU A 103 -3.50 2.48 -14.82
C LEU A 103 -2.20 3.18 -14.40
N HIS A 104 -1.24 2.39 -13.95
CA HIS A 104 0.10 2.90 -13.67
C HIS A 104 0.80 3.23 -14.99
N LEU A 105 0.81 4.50 -15.35
CA LEU A 105 1.45 5.04 -16.57
C LEU A 105 2.72 5.85 -16.24
N LEU A 106 2.95 6.10 -14.96
CA LEU A 106 4.10 6.87 -14.50
C LEU A 106 5.29 5.93 -14.22
N PRO A 107 6.53 6.41 -14.40
CA PRO A 107 7.67 5.70 -13.89
C PRO A 107 7.55 5.60 -12.35
N ASP A 108 8.11 4.54 -11.78
CA ASP A 108 8.20 4.37 -10.33
C ASP A 108 9.21 5.38 -9.71
N ASP A 109 8.99 6.65 -9.91
CA ASP A 109 9.80 7.80 -9.51
C ASP A 109 8.93 8.69 -8.63
N THR A 110 9.27 8.76 -7.36
CA THR A 110 8.46 9.46 -6.36
C THR A 110 8.26 10.93 -6.68
N ILE A 111 9.28 11.63 -7.18
CA ILE A 111 9.16 13.04 -7.55
C ILE A 111 8.16 13.21 -8.69
N LYS A 112 8.25 12.40 -9.74
CA LYS A 112 7.32 12.45 -10.88
C LYS A 112 5.89 12.06 -10.49
N ILE A 113 5.73 11.07 -9.60
CA ILE A 113 4.42 10.69 -9.09
C ILE A 113 3.79 11.85 -8.32
N LEU A 114 4.55 12.50 -7.45
CA LEU A 114 4.09 13.66 -6.69
C LEU A 114 3.83 14.87 -7.59
N ASP A 115 4.72 15.16 -8.54
CA ASP A 115 4.50 16.24 -9.52
C ASP A 115 3.22 16.03 -10.35
N PHE A 116 2.85 14.76 -10.59
CA PHE A 116 1.61 14.44 -11.28
C PHE A 116 0.37 14.60 -10.40
N SER A 117 0.42 14.27 -9.11
CA SER A 117 -0.78 14.05 -8.27
C SER A 117 -0.95 15.01 -7.10
N PHE A 118 0.15 15.56 -6.55
CA PHE A 118 0.10 16.33 -5.30
C PHE A 118 -0.66 17.66 -5.45
N GLY A 119 -1.62 17.90 -4.56
CA GLY A 119 -2.48 19.06 -4.58
C GLY A 119 -3.46 19.13 -5.76
N LYS A 120 -3.67 18.01 -6.46
CA LYS A 120 -4.46 17.97 -7.69
C LYS A 120 -5.78 17.21 -7.55
N PRO A 121 -6.80 17.54 -8.38
CA PRO A 121 -8.10 16.91 -8.32
C PRO A 121 -8.09 15.44 -8.76
N PHE A 122 -9.21 14.75 -8.55
CA PHE A 122 -9.38 13.30 -8.75
C PHE A 122 -8.93 12.77 -10.12
N LYS A 123 -8.99 13.57 -11.19
CA LYS A 123 -8.48 13.15 -12.51
C LYS A 123 -6.98 12.83 -12.54
N TYR A 124 -6.23 13.32 -11.54
CA TYR A 124 -4.81 13.03 -11.31
C TYR A 124 -4.60 12.06 -10.14
N ALA A 125 -5.63 11.31 -9.78
CA ALA A 125 -5.53 10.28 -8.76
C ALA A 125 -4.51 9.21 -9.13
N ILE A 126 -3.88 8.64 -8.13
CA ILE A 126 -2.88 7.57 -8.26
C ILE A 126 -3.38 6.29 -7.59
N ASN A 127 -2.81 5.17 -7.97
CA ASN A 127 -3.22 3.87 -7.42
C ASN A 127 -2.48 3.53 -6.10
N CYS A 128 -2.83 2.39 -5.50
CA CYS A 128 -2.25 1.95 -4.22
C CYS A 128 -0.74 1.69 -4.31
N ARG A 129 -0.25 1.20 -5.47
CA ARG A 129 1.18 0.96 -5.68
C ARG A 129 1.95 2.28 -5.66
N ASP A 130 1.47 3.29 -6.39
CA ASP A 130 2.11 4.60 -6.43
C ASP A 130 2.14 5.25 -5.05
N LYS A 131 1.02 5.18 -4.30
CA LYS A 131 0.97 5.69 -2.93
C LYS A 131 1.93 4.96 -1.98
N ALA A 132 2.05 3.64 -2.10
CA ALA A 132 2.97 2.86 -1.27
C ALA A 132 4.45 3.15 -1.60
N ILE A 133 4.80 3.33 -2.88
CA ILE A 133 6.12 3.74 -3.32
C ILE A 133 6.48 5.10 -2.72
N VAL A 134 5.61 6.09 -2.94
CA VAL A 134 5.83 7.45 -2.47
C VAL A 134 6.00 7.48 -0.95
N LEU A 135 5.08 6.86 -0.20
CA LEU A 135 5.20 6.85 1.26
C LEU A 135 6.51 6.21 1.72
N THR A 136 6.90 5.09 1.10
CA THR A 136 8.17 4.41 1.44
C THR A 136 9.37 5.35 1.26
N ASP A 137 9.47 6.04 0.13
CA ASP A 137 10.58 6.93 -0.16
C ASP A 137 10.58 8.17 0.77
N LEU A 138 9.41 8.75 1.08
CA LEU A 138 9.31 9.85 2.04
C LEU A 138 9.78 9.43 3.43
N LEU A 139 9.47 8.20 3.86
CA LEU A 139 9.91 7.66 5.16
C LEU A 139 11.42 7.38 5.17
N ILE A 140 11.96 6.80 4.10
CA ILE A 140 13.40 6.58 3.96
C ILE A 140 14.16 7.91 3.98
N ALA A 141 13.66 8.95 3.31
CA ALA A 141 14.24 10.29 3.37
C ALA A 141 14.35 10.84 4.81
N LEU A 142 13.41 10.47 5.69
CA LEU A 142 13.45 10.80 7.13
C LEU A 142 14.32 9.85 7.96
N GLY A 143 14.97 8.86 7.34
CA GLY A 143 15.74 7.82 8.06
C GLY A 143 14.87 6.78 8.77
N ILE A 144 13.59 6.70 8.44
CA ILE A 144 12.66 5.73 9.00
C ILE A 144 12.65 4.48 8.11
N ARG A 145 12.88 3.31 8.69
CA ARG A 145 12.84 2.04 7.97
C ARG A 145 11.43 1.73 7.51
N ALA A 146 11.26 1.58 6.22
CA ALA A 146 9.98 1.25 5.61
C ALA A 146 10.17 0.46 4.32
N TYR A 147 9.16 -0.33 3.95
CA TYR A 147 9.12 -1.01 2.66
C TYR A 147 7.67 -1.30 2.23
N PRO A 148 7.39 -1.31 0.93
CA PRO A 148 6.06 -1.58 0.42
C PRO A 148 5.78 -3.07 0.40
N ILE A 149 4.52 -3.43 0.60
CA ILE A 149 3.99 -4.79 0.56
C ILE A 149 2.82 -4.85 -0.40
N ALA A 150 2.80 -5.87 -1.24
CA ALA A 150 1.63 -6.25 -2.01
C ALA A 150 0.84 -7.31 -1.25
N LEU A 151 -0.42 -7.01 -0.96
CA LEU A 151 -1.43 -7.94 -0.52
C LEU A 151 -2.13 -8.48 -1.77
N VAL A 152 -2.18 -9.79 -1.98
CA VAL A 152 -2.65 -10.37 -3.23
C VAL A 152 -3.84 -11.28 -2.99
N ASP A 153 -4.92 -11.03 -3.72
CA ASP A 153 -6.04 -11.97 -3.88
C ASP A 153 -5.78 -12.88 -5.07
N GLU A 154 -5.33 -14.11 -4.82
CA GLU A 154 -5.02 -15.07 -5.88
C GLU A 154 -6.25 -15.48 -6.70
N LYS A 155 -7.44 -15.49 -6.09
CA LYS A 155 -8.69 -15.89 -6.76
C LYS A 155 -9.18 -14.84 -7.75
N ARG A 156 -8.97 -13.55 -7.45
CA ARG A 156 -9.53 -12.44 -8.24
C ARG A 156 -8.50 -11.68 -9.07
N TRP A 157 -7.21 -12.04 -8.98
CA TRP A 157 -6.12 -11.29 -9.59
C TRP A 157 -6.07 -9.83 -9.13
N GLY A 158 -6.64 -9.57 -7.94
CA GLY A 158 -6.60 -8.29 -7.28
C GLY A 158 -5.37 -8.18 -6.40
N ASN A 159 -4.85 -6.97 -6.28
CA ASN A 159 -3.81 -6.65 -5.31
C ASN A 159 -4.08 -5.30 -4.67
N HIS A 160 -3.60 -5.15 -3.44
CA HIS A 160 -3.56 -3.89 -2.74
C HIS A 160 -2.16 -3.68 -2.18
N PHE A 161 -1.67 -2.44 -2.23
CA PHE A 161 -0.33 -2.11 -1.75
C PHE A 161 -0.41 -1.29 -0.48
N VAL A 162 0.36 -1.71 0.50
CA VAL A 162 0.51 -1.07 1.82
C VAL A 162 1.99 -0.89 2.14
N VAL A 163 2.32 -0.27 3.26
CA VAL A 163 3.69 -0.05 3.70
C VAL A 163 3.90 -0.63 5.09
N HIS A 164 4.98 -1.37 5.29
CA HIS A 164 5.49 -1.66 6.62
C HIS A 164 6.46 -0.57 7.05
N VAL A 165 6.30 -0.10 8.27
CA VAL A 165 7.19 0.82 8.95
C VAL A 165 7.71 0.20 10.24
N TYR A 166 9.01 0.33 10.51
CA TYR A 166 9.60 -0.14 11.75
C TYR A 166 9.60 0.95 12.81
N CYS A 167 8.86 0.70 13.89
CA CYS A 167 8.83 1.55 15.07
C CYS A 167 9.91 1.10 16.07
N LYS A 168 11.03 1.82 16.16
CA LYS A 168 12.12 1.52 17.11
C LYS A 168 11.63 1.55 18.56
N ALA A 169 10.79 2.52 18.91
CA ALA A 169 10.27 2.66 20.27
C ALA A 169 9.44 1.44 20.73
N CYS A 170 8.72 0.80 19.79
CA CYS A 170 7.91 -0.38 20.05
C CYS A 170 8.67 -1.69 19.72
N ASN A 171 9.87 -1.59 19.14
CA ASN A 171 10.63 -2.72 18.57
C ASN A 171 9.77 -3.61 17.65
N LYS A 172 9.00 -2.99 16.74
CA LYS A 172 7.95 -3.68 16.01
C LYS A 172 7.72 -3.08 14.62
N TRP A 173 7.40 -3.94 13.65
CA TRP A 173 6.82 -3.52 12.39
C TRP A 173 5.33 -3.23 12.54
N ALA A 174 4.86 -2.17 11.90
CA ALA A 174 3.46 -1.82 11.80
C ALA A 174 3.06 -1.59 10.34
N MET A 175 1.80 -1.84 10.01
CA MET A 175 1.26 -1.61 8.69
C MET A 175 0.63 -0.21 8.59
N LEU A 176 0.96 0.51 7.52
CA LEU A 176 0.32 1.75 7.09
C LEU A 176 -0.29 1.57 5.71
N ASP A 177 -1.50 2.08 5.51
CA ASP A 177 -2.18 2.09 4.22
C ASP A 177 -2.37 3.53 3.71
N PRO A 178 -1.50 4.02 2.82
CA PRO A 178 -1.58 5.38 2.30
C PRO A 178 -2.74 5.61 1.33
N SER A 179 -3.42 4.55 0.88
CA SER A 179 -4.60 4.67 0.00
C SER A 179 -5.83 5.12 0.78
N PHE A 180 -5.92 4.74 2.04
CA PHE A 180 -7.05 4.97 2.92
C PHE A 180 -6.68 5.70 4.23
N ASN A 181 -5.46 6.22 4.33
CA ASN A 181 -4.91 6.84 5.55
C ASN A 181 -5.15 5.98 6.80
N ALA A 182 -4.91 4.68 6.72
CA ALA A 182 -5.30 3.75 7.76
C ALA A 182 -4.11 2.98 8.34
N CYS A 183 -4.20 2.70 9.63
CA CYS A 183 -3.43 1.65 10.30
C CYS A 183 -4.36 0.79 11.14
N PHE A 184 -3.84 -0.31 11.65
CA PHE A 184 -4.61 -1.30 12.39
C PHE A 184 -4.02 -1.56 13.77
N THR A 185 -4.91 -1.73 14.74
CA THR A 185 -4.56 -2.20 16.08
C THR A 185 -5.43 -3.40 16.47
N ASP A 186 -4.97 -4.17 17.45
CA ASP A 186 -5.82 -5.08 18.18
C ASP A 186 -6.76 -4.31 19.14
N GLU A 187 -7.60 -5.03 19.87
CA GLU A 187 -8.52 -4.47 20.88
C GLU A 187 -7.78 -3.79 22.05
N SER A 188 -6.53 -4.19 22.31
CA SER A 188 -5.67 -3.60 23.35
C SER A 188 -4.92 -2.35 22.87
N GLY A 189 -5.07 -1.98 21.59
CA GLY A 189 -4.41 -0.82 20.98
C GLY A 189 -3.00 -1.11 20.46
N ASN A 190 -2.53 -2.35 20.44
CA ASN A 190 -1.23 -2.70 19.87
C ASN A 190 -1.27 -2.60 18.35
N LEU A 191 -0.29 -1.93 17.76
CA LEU A 191 -0.14 -1.83 16.31
C LEU A 191 0.00 -3.22 15.68
N LEU A 192 -0.62 -3.42 14.52
CA LEU A 192 -0.57 -4.68 13.78
C LEU A 192 0.28 -4.53 12.50
N ASN A 193 1.13 -5.51 12.24
CA ASN A 193 1.72 -5.74 10.93
C ASN A 193 0.78 -6.62 10.07
N VAL A 194 1.11 -6.83 8.80
CA VAL A 194 0.22 -7.60 7.88
C VAL A 194 0.03 -9.06 8.29
N TYR A 195 1.00 -9.68 8.97
CA TYR A 195 0.90 -11.07 9.42
C TYR A 195 0.02 -11.20 10.66
N GLU A 196 0.17 -10.27 11.59
CA GLU A 196 -0.68 -10.20 12.79
C GLU A 196 -2.12 -9.89 12.42
N LEU A 197 -2.31 -8.95 11.46
CA LEU A 197 -3.62 -8.63 10.91
C LEU A 197 -4.26 -9.86 10.23
N ARG A 198 -3.47 -10.62 9.45
CA ARG A 198 -3.93 -11.86 8.84
C ARG A 198 -4.34 -12.89 9.89
N ASN A 199 -3.51 -13.11 10.91
CA ASN A 199 -3.81 -14.06 11.99
C ASN A 199 -5.10 -13.67 12.71
N LEU A 200 -5.32 -12.38 12.93
CA LEU A 200 -6.54 -11.88 13.56
C LEU A 200 -7.80 -12.27 12.74
N PHE A 201 -7.73 -12.14 11.41
CA PHE A 201 -8.83 -12.59 10.53
C PHE A 201 -8.98 -14.11 10.46
N LEU A 202 -7.88 -14.88 10.58
CA LEU A 202 -7.93 -16.34 10.66
C LEU A 202 -8.62 -16.79 11.95
N ASP A 203 -8.42 -16.06 13.05
CA ASP A 203 -9.09 -16.26 14.34
C ASP A 203 -10.53 -15.72 14.35
N ASN A 204 -11.04 -15.28 13.20
CA ASN A 204 -12.38 -14.66 13.05
C ASN A 204 -12.59 -13.44 13.95
N LYS A 205 -11.52 -12.67 14.20
CA LYS A 205 -11.54 -11.41 14.93
C LYS A 205 -11.41 -10.23 13.98
N MET A 206 -11.91 -9.08 14.40
CA MET A 206 -11.80 -7.84 13.60
C MET A 206 -10.78 -6.90 14.22
N PRO A 207 -9.92 -6.28 13.41
CA PRO A 207 -9.01 -5.25 13.89
C PRO A 207 -9.75 -3.93 14.14
N VAL A 208 -9.12 -3.07 14.94
CA VAL A 208 -9.54 -1.67 15.08
C VAL A 208 -8.80 -0.84 14.03
N ILE A 209 -9.56 -0.14 13.17
CA ILE A 209 -9.02 0.77 12.17
C ILE A 209 -8.80 2.14 12.80
N LYS A 210 -7.62 2.73 12.60
CA LYS A 210 -7.26 4.09 13.03
C LYS A 210 -6.98 4.98 11.83
N GLY A 211 -7.39 6.23 11.90
CA GLY A 211 -7.05 7.29 10.95
C GLY A 211 -7.72 7.23 9.58
N TYR A 212 -8.66 6.32 9.36
CA TYR A 212 -9.31 6.09 8.07
C TYR A 212 -9.82 7.38 7.39
N ASN A 213 -9.33 7.60 6.17
CA ASN A 213 -9.75 8.69 5.28
C ASN A 213 -9.66 8.22 3.82
N PHE A 214 -10.79 8.07 3.16
CA PHE A 214 -10.86 7.68 1.75
C PHE A 214 -11.21 8.90 0.88
N ASN A 215 -10.20 9.52 0.27
CA ASN A 215 -10.40 10.72 -0.57
C ASN A 215 -11.21 11.82 0.12
N GLY A 216 -10.97 12.09 1.40
CA GLY A 216 -11.65 13.13 2.17
C GLY A 216 -12.94 12.68 2.85
N THR A 217 -13.27 11.38 2.87
CA THR A 217 -14.48 10.85 3.52
C THR A 217 -14.22 9.57 4.31
N GLU A 218 -15.18 9.17 5.16
CA GLU A 218 -15.20 7.87 5.84
C GLU A 218 -16.08 6.83 5.13
N LYS A 219 -16.50 7.08 3.88
CA LYS A 219 -17.31 6.15 3.09
C LYS A 219 -16.55 4.86 2.80
N CYS A 220 -17.27 3.81 2.41
CA CYS A 220 -16.74 2.53 1.95
C CYS A 220 -15.88 1.76 2.98
N LYS A 221 -16.00 2.03 4.27
CA LYS A 221 -15.17 1.41 5.31
C LYS A 221 -15.32 -0.11 5.37
N ASN A 222 -16.53 -0.64 5.17
CA ASN A 222 -16.77 -2.08 5.10
C ASN A 222 -16.13 -2.69 3.86
N SER A 223 -16.29 -2.06 2.69
CA SER A 223 -15.64 -2.52 1.45
C SER A 223 -14.13 -2.45 1.57
N TYR A 224 -13.60 -1.43 2.27
CA TYR A 224 -12.17 -1.35 2.54
C TYR A 224 -11.67 -2.55 3.34
N ILE A 225 -12.26 -2.84 4.51
CA ILE A 225 -11.76 -3.92 5.37
C ILE A 225 -11.92 -5.30 4.74
N HIS A 226 -13.02 -5.55 4.06
CA HIS A 226 -13.32 -6.87 3.49
C HIS A 226 -12.72 -7.08 2.10
N TYR A 227 -12.84 -6.11 1.20
CA TYR A 227 -12.41 -6.25 -0.19
C TYR A 227 -10.92 -5.92 -0.40
N PHE A 228 -10.42 -4.80 0.16
CA PHE A 228 -9.03 -4.39 -0.06
C PHE A 228 -8.06 -5.05 0.92
N ILE A 229 -8.48 -5.33 2.14
CA ILE A 229 -7.61 -5.91 3.17
C ILE A 229 -7.81 -7.41 3.30
N LYS A 230 -8.91 -7.85 3.92
CA LYS A 230 -9.13 -9.27 4.26
C LYS A 230 -8.95 -10.20 3.08
N GLN A 231 -9.59 -9.92 1.94
CA GLN A 231 -9.49 -10.78 0.75
C GLN A 231 -8.10 -10.76 0.10
N CYS A 232 -7.38 -9.65 0.19
CA CYS A 232 -6.03 -9.55 -0.35
C CYS A 232 -4.95 -10.16 0.56
N LEU A 233 -5.27 -10.57 1.78
CA LEU A 233 -4.34 -11.26 2.69
C LEU A 233 -4.15 -12.76 2.40
N THR A 234 -4.63 -13.26 1.26
CA THR A 234 -4.39 -14.65 0.86
C THR A 234 -2.94 -14.88 0.49
N ASN A 235 -2.26 -13.89 -0.08
CA ASN A 235 -0.83 -13.93 -0.35
C ASN A 235 -0.19 -12.57 -0.05
N ILE A 236 1.07 -12.58 0.39
CA ILE A 236 1.82 -11.38 0.77
C ILE A 236 3.14 -11.42 0.03
N SER A 237 3.48 -10.34 -0.68
CA SER A 237 4.73 -10.23 -1.42
C SER A 237 5.36 -8.85 -1.32
N THR A 238 6.68 -8.74 -1.54
CA THR A 238 7.38 -7.47 -1.64
C THR A 238 8.57 -7.57 -2.59
N TRP A 239 9.33 -6.48 -2.78
CA TRP A 239 10.58 -6.46 -3.52
C TRP A 239 11.74 -6.97 -2.65
N LYS A 240 12.83 -7.42 -3.29
CA LYS A 240 14.00 -7.96 -2.58
C LYS A 240 14.75 -6.93 -1.74
N ASP A 241 14.65 -5.67 -2.13
CA ASP A 241 15.32 -4.55 -1.49
C ASP A 241 14.52 -3.27 -1.73
N ASN A 242 14.91 -2.21 -1.03
CA ASN A 242 14.34 -0.89 -1.22
C ASN A 242 14.99 -0.10 -2.37
N SER A 243 15.86 -0.71 -3.16
CA SER A 243 16.33 -0.13 -4.43
C SER A 243 15.16 -0.01 -5.41
N MET A 244 14.11 0.62 -4.93
CA MET A 244 12.93 0.98 -5.69
C MET A 244 13.25 2.09 -6.67
N ASP A 245 14.47 2.55 -6.67
CA ASP A 245 14.99 3.48 -7.64
C ASP A 245 15.01 2.87 -9.03
N CYS A 246 13.86 2.93 -9.67
CA CYS A 246 13.65 2.47 -11.04
C CYS A 246 14.09 3.49 -12.06
N ARG A 247 14.80 4.54 -11.67
CA ARG A 247 15.32 5.55 -12.57
C ARG A 247 16.37 4.99 -13.53
N THR A 248 17.03 3.92 -13.13
CA THR A 248 18.07 3.27 -13.93
C THR A 248 17.61 2.03 -14.69
N GLU A 249 16.55 1.34 -14.24
CA GLU A 249 16.01 0.18 -14.96
C GLU A 249 14.47 0.11 -14.83
N PRO A 250 13.73 0.02 -15.96
CA PRO A 250 12.29 -0.20 -15.89
C PRO A 250 12.01 -1.53 -15.19
N ARG A 251 11.19 -1.51 -14.13
CA ARG A 251 10.80 -2.70 -13.38
C ARG A 251 10.18 -3.72 -14.33
N LYS A 252 10.92 -4.76 -14.64
CA LYS A 252 10.37 -5.91 -15.34
C LYS A 252 9.51 -6.71 -14.36
N TRP A 253 8.22 -6.44 -14.36
CA TRP A 253 7.23 -7.30 -13.75
C TRP A 253 7.29 -8.66 -14.44
N SER A 254 8.09 -9.58 -13.93
CA SER A 254 7.94 -10.97 -14.32
C SER A 254 6.93 -11.61 -13.38
N LYS A 255 5.85 -12.14 -13.92
CA LYS A 255 4.86 -12.97 -13.19
C LYS A 255 5.49 -14.12 -12.37
N LYS A 256 6.77 -14.42 -12.57
CA LYS A 256 7.54 -15.46 -11.90
C LYS A 256 8.29 -15.01 -10.64
N LYS A 257 8.17 -13.73 -10.25
CA LYS A 257 8.86 -13.15 -9.07
C LYS A 257 7.90 -12.50 -8.08
N ALA A 258 6.68 -13.02 -7.94
CA ALA A 258 5.94 -12.82 -6.72
C ALA A 258 6.74 -13.50 -5.59
N PHE A 259 7.12 -12.75 -4.59
CA PHE A 259 7.97 -13.24 -3.51
C PHE A 259 7.08 -13.62 -2.35
N ASP A 260 7.13 -14.87 -1.95
CA ASP A 260 6.56 -15.35 -0.70
C ASP A 260 7.40 -14.80 0.46
N TYR A 261 6.74 -14.29 1.49
CA TYR A 261 7.39 -13.47 2.50
C TYR A 261 7.35 -14.06 3.89
N LYS A 262 8.51 -14.07 4.55
CA LYS A 262 8.60 -13.93 5.99
C LYS A 262 9.15 -12.53 6.30
N LEU A 263 8.65 -11.89 7.36
CA LEU A 263 9.30 -10.71 7.92
C LEU A 263 10.77 -11.04 8.12
N PRO A 264 11.71 -10.19 7.68
CA PRO A 264 13.11 -10.40 7.97
C PRO A 264 13.29 -10.44 9.48
N PRO A 265 14.18 -11.31 10.00
CA PRO A 265 14.55 -11.30 11.40
C PRO A 265 14.96 -9.89 11.82
N LEU A 266 14.57 -9.47 13.02
CA LEU A 266 14.91 -8.14 13.54
C LEU A 266 16.44 -7.92 13.64
N GLU A 267 17.21 -9.00 13.65
CA GLU A 267 18.67 -9.01 13.76
C GLU A 267 19.38 -8.61 12.46
N ASP A 268 18.70 -8.72 11.30
CA ASP A 268 19.26 -8.42 9.98
C ASP A 268 18.91 -6.99 9.49
N ILE A 269 18.40 -6.16 10.37
CA ILE A 269 17.97 -4.79 10.04
C ILE A 269 18.86 -3.79 10.85
#